data_fad271b859623932b986efd20d7b321a
#
_entry.id   fad271b859623932b986efd20d7b321a
#
_cell.length_a   1.000
_cell.length_b   1.000
_cell.length_c   1.000
_cell.angle_alpha   90.00
_cell.angle_beta   90.00
_cell.angle_gamma   90.00
#
_symmetry.space_group_name_H-M   'P 1'
#
loop_
_entity.id
_entity.type
_entity.pdbx_description
1 polymer ?
#
loop_
_entity_poly.entity_id
_entity_poly.type
_entity_poly.pdbx_seq_one_letter_code
_entity_poly.pdbx_strand_id
1 'polypeptide(L)'
;MQYIEWVKQAANRLSASDSAKRDAEILLEHVTGRSRTYLFAFGETELKAEEFQQAELLLQRREKGEPIAYIIGEREFWSLPLYVSPATLIPRPDTECIVEQALSRLTEQKNQILDLGTGTGAIALALASEMQQSQVIGVDFNPDAVALAQRNQQRLNISNVKFIQSNWFSSLSIQQFDMIISNPPYIDENDMHLSEGDVRFEPLTALVAKDEGLADLMHIIKESKKYLKNQGWLLLEHGWTQGLAVRDLFKVHGYTKIETCLDYGGRERISLGQWNG
;
A
#
# COMPACT_ATOMS: atom_id res chain seq x y z
N MET A 1 -31.67 -19.36 -3.37
CA MET A 1 -31.27 -18.07 -2.75
C MET A 1 -30.92 -17.11 -3.87
N GLN A 2 -31.65 -15.99 -3.96
CA GLN A 2 -31.37 -14.95 -4.95
C GLN A 2 -30.16 -14.10 -4.55
N TYR A 3 -29.46 -13.46 -5.52
CA TYR A 3 -28.31 -12.60 -5.26
C TYR A 3 -28.62 -11.49 -4.24
N ILE A 4 -29.72 -10.77 -4.45
CA ILE A 4 -30.15 -9.67 -3.59
C ILE A 4 -30.46 -10.14 -2.15
N GLU A 5 -31.06 -11.31 -2.01
CA GLU A 5 -31.36 -11.90 -0.71
C GLU A 5 -30.09 -12.29 0.04
N TRP A 6 -29.14 -12.95 -0.68
CA TRP A 6 -27.88 -13.33 -0.10
C TRP A 6 -27.08 -12.08 0.37
N VAL A 7 -26.94 -11.05 -0.47
CA VAL A 7 -26.26 -9.81 -0.10
C VAL A 7 -26.87 -9.18 1.15
N LYS A 8 -28.21 -9.13 1.22
CA LYS A 8 -28.92 -8.59 2.39
C LYS A 8 -28.64 -9.41 3.66
N GLN A 9 -28.69 -10.73 3.58
CA GLN A 9 -28.42 -11.61 4.72
C GLN A 9 -26.96 -11.51 5.16
N ALA A 10 -26.01 -11.54 4.21
CA ALA A 10 -24.59 -11.39 4.47
C ALA A 10 -24.28 -10.05 5.12
N ALA A 11 -24.83 -8.93 4.61
CA ALA A 11 -24.63 -7.60 5.20
C ALA A 11 -25.16 -7.53 6.65
N ASN A 12 -26.29 -8.16 6.96
CA ASN A 12 -26.79 -8.21 8.34
C ASN A 12 -25.85 -9.01 9.27
N ARG A 13 -25.22 -10.07 8.78
CA ARG A 13 -24.24 -10.85 9.55
C ARG A 13 -22.94 -10.11 9.78
N LEU A 14 -22.56 -9.24 8.85
CA LEU A 14 -21.36 -8.38 8.94
C LEU A 14 -21.63 -7.05 9.67
N SER A 15 -22.61 -6.97 10.55
CA SER A 15 -23.04 -5.73 11.21
C SER A 15 -21.95 -4.98 11.99
N ALA A 16 -20.84 -5.65 12.32
CA ALA A 16 -19.66 -5.04 12.94
C ALA A 16 -18.71 -4.37 11.93
N SER A 17 -18.92 -4.54 10.62
CA SER A 17 -18.12 -3.90 9.57
C SER A 17 -18.75 -2.56 9.17
N ASP A 18 -17.92 -1.51 9.07
CA ASP A 18 -18.33 -0.20 8.56
C ASP A 18 -18.76 -0.24 7.08
N SER A 19 -18.40 -1.32 6.36
CA SER A 19 -18.69 -1.54 4.94
C SER A 19 -19.50 -2.81 4.66
N ALA A 20 -20.28 -3.30 5.62
CA ALA A 20 -20.96 -4.60 5.60
C ALA A 20 -21.63 -4.95 4.26
N LYS A 21 -22.41 -4.02 3.69
CA LYS A 21 -23.07 -4.23 2.40
C LYS A 21 -22.06 -4.34 1.26
N ARG A 22 -21.04 -3.48 1.25
CA ARG A 22 -20.01 -3.51 0.20
C ARG A 22 -19.16 -4.78 0.29
N ASP A 23 -18.82 -5.21 1.49
CA ASP A 23 -18.10 -6.45 1.72
C ASP A 23 -18.90 -7.65 1.16
N ALA A 24 -20.19 -7.72 1.46
CA ALA A 24 -21.07 -8.79 0.90
C ALA A 24 -21.14 -8.75 -0.63
N GLU A 25 -21.26 -7.55 -1.23
CA GLU A 25 -21.24 -7.39 -2.68
C GLU A 25 -19.91 -7.90 -3.28
N ILE A 26 -18.77 -7.52 -2.72
CA ILE A 26 -17.44 -7.95 -3.19
C ILE A 26 -17.28 -9.47 -3.12
N LEU A 27 -17.70 -10.09 -2.02
CA LEU A 27 -17.65 -11.55 -1.89
C LEU A 27 -18.46 -12.22 -2.99
N LEU A 28 -19.65 -11.71 -3.28
CA LEU A 28 -20.52 -12.27 -4.30
C LEU A 28 -19.97 -12.02 -5.71
N GLU A 29 -19.42 -10.83 -5.97
CA GLU A 29 -18.71 -10.52 -7.23
C GLU A 29 -17.56 -11.51 -7.46
N HIS A 30 -16.76 -11.77 -6.43
CA HIS A 30 -15.62 -12.68 -6.49
C HIS A 30 -16.04 -14.12 -6.82
N VAL A 31 -17.09 -14.63 -6.17
CA VAL A 31 -17.56 -16.01 -6.35
C VAL A 31 -18.25 -16.23 -7.69
N THR A 32 -19.05 -15.25 -8.12
CA THR A 32 -19.84 -15.40 -9.35
C THR A 32 -19.11 -14.95 -10.62
N GLY A 33 -18.01 -14.19 -10.46
CA GLY A 33 -17.32 -13.51 -11.57
C GLY A 33 -18.19 -12.43 -12.25
N ARG A 34 -19.26 -11.98 -11.59
CA ARG A 34 -20.19 -10.95 -12.10
C ARG A 34 -19.85 -9.60 -11.50
N SER A 35 -19.95 -8.56 -12.32
CA SER A 35 -19.74 -7.19 -11.83
C SER A 35 -20.85 -6.76 -10.85
N ARG A 36 -20.55 -5.80 -10.00
CA ARG A 36 -21.53 -5.14 -9.10
C ARG A 36 -22.79 -4.70 -9.84
N THR A 37 -22.63 -4.07 -11.00
CA THR A 37 -23.74 -3.61 -11.83
C THR A 37 -24.64 -4.76 -12.27
N TYR A 38 -24.02 -5.91 -12.63
CA TYR A 38 -24.79 -7.11 -13.01
C TYR A 38 -25.57 -7.65 -11.81
N LEU A 39 -24.93 -7.80 -10.66
CA LEU A 39 -25.58 -8.30 -9.44
C LEU A 39 -26.77 -7.43 -9.02
N PHE A 40 -26.66 -6.11 -9.22
CA PHE A 40 -27.75 -5.18 -8.93
C PHE A 40 -28.88 -5.26 -9.97
N ALA A 41 -28.55 -5.31 -11.27
CA ALA A 41 -29.54 -5.34 -12.34
C ALA A 41 -30.30 -6.67 -12.40
N PHE A 42 -29.67 -7.77 -12.02
CA PHE A 42 -30.19 -9.14 -12.07
C PHE A 42 -30.28 -9.76 -10.66
N GLY A 43 -30.63 -8.97 -9.66
CA GLY A 43 -30.67 -9.38 -8.25
C GLY A 43 -31.57 -10.57 -7.92
N GLU A 44 -32.59 -10.85 -8.77
CA GLU A 44 -33.50 -11.97 -8.63
C GLU A 44 -32.91 -13.31 -9.17
N THR A 45 -31.70 -13.27 -9.76
CA THR A 45 -31.01 -14.47 -10.23
C THR A 45 -30.67 -15.38 -9.05
N GLU A 46 -30.93 -16.66 -9.20
CA GLU A 46 -30.60 -17.65 -8.17
C GLU A 46 -29.10 -18.03 -8.22
N LEU A 47 -28.47 -18.06 -7.04
CA LEU A 47 -27.14 -18.66 -6.84
C LEU A 47 -27.16 -20.13 -7.14
N LYS A 48 -26.17 -20.62 -7.88
CA LYS A 48 -25.92 -22.05 -7.97
C LYS A 48 -25.49 -22.59 -6.60
N ALA A 49 -25.72 -23.89 -6.37
CA ALA A 49 -25.37 -24.50 -5.08
C ALA A 49 -23.88 -24.32 -4.72
N GLU A 50 -23.00 -24.47 -5.70
CA GLU A 50 -21.56 -24.31 -5.53
C GLU A 50 -21.16 -22.84 -5.21
N GLU A 51 -21.76 -21.89 -5.94
CA GLU A 51 -21.56 -20.45 -5.68
C GLU A 51 -22.04 -20.07 -4.27
N PHE A 52 -23.20 -20.58 -3.85
CA PHE A 52 -23.72 -20.36 -2.51
C PHE A 52 -22.78 -20.89 -1.43
N GLN A 53 -22.31 -22.15 -1.56
CA GLN A 53 -21.38 -22.73 -0.60
C GLN A 53 -20.07 -21.96 -0.51
N GLN A 54 -19.52 -21.55 -1.64
CA GLN A 54 -18.28 -20.79 -1.68
C GLN A 54 -18.46 -19.38 -1.07
N ALA A 55 -19.56 -18.71 -1.37
CA ALA A 55 -19.87 -17.40 -0.79
C ALA A 55 -20.03 -17.50 0.74
N GLU A 56 -20.68 -18.54 1.25
CA GLU A 56 -20.81 -18.77 2.70
C GLU A 56 -19.45 -19.02 3.39
N LEU A 57 -18.54 -19.77 2.75
CA LEU A 57 -17.19 -19.98 3.29
C LEU A 57 -16.40 -18.68 3.38
N LEU A 58 -16.47 -17.83 2.36
CA LEU A 58 -15.79 -16.54 2.38
C LEU A 58 -16.44 -15.57 3.39
N LEU A 59 -17.77 -15.58 3.49
CA LEU A 59 -18.49 -14.79 4.48
C LEU A 59 -18.08 -15.15 5.92
N GLN A 60 -17.93 -16.44 6.25
CA GLN A 60 -17.45 -16.90 7.55
C GLN A 60 -16.04 -16.39 7.89
N ARG A 61 -15.16 -16.23 6.91
CA ARG A 61 -13.85 -15.63 7.10
C ARG A 61 -14.00 -14.14 7.45
N ARG A 62 -14.85 -13.41 6.71
CA ARG A 62 -15.11 -12.00 6.97
C ARG A 62 -15.79 -11.75 8.32
N GLU A 63 -16.68 -12.61 8.76
CA GLU A 63 -17.30 -12.55 10.09
C GLU A 63 -16.27 -12.64 11.23
N LYS A 64 -15.17 -13.34 11.02
CA LYS A 64 -14.03 -13.38 11.95
C LYS A 64 -13.17 -12.12 11.91
N GLY A 65 -13.50 -11.19 11.01
CA GLY A 65 -12.82 -9.92 10.82
C GLY A 65 -11.66 -9.96 9.81
N GLU A 66 -11.44 -11.07 9.08
CA GLU A 66 -10.39 -11.14 8.07
C GLU A 66 -10.62 -10.07 6.99
N PRO A 67 -9.58 -9.29 6.61
CA PRO A 67 -9.71 -8.25 5.59
C PRO A 67 -10.26 -8.77 4.27
N ILE A 68 -11.23 -8.04 3.69
CA ILE A 68 -11.84 -8.43 2.43
C ILE A 68 -10.80 -8.64 1.33
N ALA A 69 -9.76 -7.80 1.30
CA ALA A 69 -8.68 -7.91 0.33
C ALA A 69 -7.90 -9.24 0.47
N TYR A 70 -7.64 -9.72 1.69
CA TYR A 70 -7.00 -11.02 1.89
C TYR A 70 -7.92 -12.19 1.54
N ILE A 71 -9.23 -12.04 1.76
CA ILE A 71 -10.21 -13.07 1.41
C ILE A 71 -10.27 -13.28 -0.10
N ILE A 72 -10.32 -12.20 -0.88
CA ILE A 72 -10.37 -12.26 -2.35
C ILE A 72 -8.99 -12.33 -3.01
N GLY A 73 -7.92 -12.04 -2.24
CA GLY A 73 -6.54 -12.07 -2.72
C GLY A 73 -6.11 -10.88 -3.57
N GLU A 74 -6.94 -9.84 -3.66
CA GLU A 74 -6.70 -8.69 -4.54
C GLU A 74 -7.08 -7.36 -3.89
N ARG A 75 -6.35 -6.30 -4.30
CA ARG A 75 -6.64 -4.90 -3.98
C ARG A 75 -6.26 -4.01 -5.16
N GLU A 76 -7.13 -3.09 -5.52
CA GLU A 76 -6.79 -2.04 -6.49
C GLU A 76 -5.98 -0.94 -5.82
N PHE A 77 -4.93 -0.47 -6.47
CA PHE A 77 -4.14 0.70 -6.12
C PHE A 77 -3.69 1.38 -7.42
N TRP A 78 -3.90 2.68 -7.54
CA TRP A 78 -3.59 3.44 -8.76
C TRP A 78 -4.23 2.84 -10.04
N SER A 79 -5.47 2.37 -9.93
CA SER A 79 -6.17 1.60 -10.97
C SER A 79 -5.47 0.30 -11.40
N LEU A 80 -4.45 -0.17 -10.69
CA LEU A 80 -3.76 -1.42 -10.92
C LEU A 80 -4.33 -2.52 -10.02
N PRO A 81 -4.79 -3.67 -10.56
CA PRO A 81 -5.25 -4.79 -9.76
C PRO A 81 -4.04 -5.57 -9.21
N LEU A 82 -3.76 -5.42 -7.92
CA LEU A 82 -2.63 -6.06 -7.24
C LEU A 82 -3.07 -7.28 -6.45
N TYR A 83 -2.30 -8.37 -6.53
CA TYR A 83 -2.39 -9.44 -5.55
C TYR A 83 -1.92 -8.93 -4.20
N VAL A 84 -2.60 -9.38 -3.15
CA VAL A 84 -2.25 -9.11 -1.75
C VAL A 84 -2.15 -10.42 -0.97
N SER A 85 -1.39 -10.41 0.11
CA SER A 85 -1.26 -11.55 1.02
C SER A 85 -0.94 -11.07 2.43
N PRO A 86 -1.10 -11.91 3.47
CA PRO A 86 -0.73 -11.57 4.84
C PRO A 86 0.78 -11.28 5.06
N ALA A 87 1.60 -11.40 4.03
CA ALA A 87 3.02 -11.05 4.08
C ALA A 87 3.29 -9.54 3.95
N THR A 88 2.29 -8.75 3.55
CA THR A 88 2.44 -7.31 3.25
C THR A 88 1.27 -6.50 3.79
N LEU A 89 1.49 -5.19 3.98
CA LEU A 89 0.41 -4.22 4.16
C LEU A 89 -0.54 -4.26 2.96
N ILE A 90 -1.85 -4.17 3.20
CA ILE A 90 -2.84 -3.95 2.14
C ILE A 90 -2.69 -2.50 1.64
N PRO A 91 -2.50 -2.24 0.34
CA PRO A 91 -2.38 -0.88 -0.18
C PRO A 91 -3.56 0.01 0.23
N ARG A 92 -3.24 1.20 0.77
CA ARG A 92 -4.23 2.18 1.25
C ARG A 92 -4.47 3.25 0.17
N PRO A 93 -5.72 3.73 0.02
CA PRO A 93 -6.00 4.83 -0.92
C PRO A 93 -5.17 6.09 -0.61
N ASP A 94 -4.98 6.43 0.68
CA ASP A 94 -4.20 7.61 1.08
C ASP A 94 -2.74 7.55 0.61
N THR A 95 -2.18 6.34 0.45
CA THR A 95 -0.83 6.14 -0.09
C THR A 95 -0.73 6.54 -1.58
N GLU A 96 -1.85 6.65 -2.31
CA GLU A 96 -1.82 7.18 -3.70
C GLU A 96 -1.34 8.64 -3.75
N CYS A 97 -1.52 9.39 -2.68
CA CYS A 97 -1.02 10.76 -2.57
C CYS A 97 0.52 10.83 -2.72
N ILE A 98 1.28 9.82 -2.24
CA ILE A 98 2.73 9.84 -2.40
C ILE A 98 3.15 9.63 -3.87
N VAL A 99 2.37 8.85 -4.63
CA VAL A 99 2.57 8.68 -6.08
C VAL A 99 2.33 10.01 -6.80
N GLU A 100 1.24 10.72 -6.49
CA GLU A 100 0.95 12.05 -7.05
C GLU A 100 2.08 13.04 -6.76
N GLN A 101 2.57 13.07 -5.51
CA GLN A 101 3.67 13.94 -5.11
C GLN A 101 4.98 13.59 -5.83
N ALA A 102 5.23 12.31 -6.08
CA ALA A 102 6.38 11.84 -6.84
C ALA A 102 6.29 12.30 -8.31
N LEU A 103 5.18 12.04 -8.97
CA LEU A 103 4.96 12.40 -10.38
C LEU A 103 5.05 13.92 -10.62
N SER A 104 4.58 14.73 -9.67
CA SER A 104 4.63 16.20 -9.77
C SER A 104 6.07 16.78 -9.71
N ARG A 105 7.03 16.04 -9.15
CA ARG A 105 8.42 16.47 -8.94
C ARG A 105 9.41 15.83 -9.90
N LEU A 106 9.06 14.73 -10.53
CA LEU A 106 9.88 14.07 -11.53
C LEU A 106 9.56 14.64 -12.92
N THR A 107 10.30 15.66 -13.30
CA THR A 107 10.05 16.40 -14.56
C THR A 107 10.73 15.77 -15.77
N GLU A 108 11.74 14.90 -15.56
CA GLU A 108 12.48 14.24 -16.63
C GLU A 108 11.86 12.86 -16.94
N GLN A 109 12.01 12.41 -18.18
CA GLN A 109 11.45 11.13 -18.62
C GLN A 109 12.27 9.92 -18.16
N LYS A 110 13.55 10.12 -17.77
CA LYS A 110 14.47 9.04 -17.39
C LYS A 110 14.98 9.25 -15.97
N ASN A 111 14.27 8.73 -15.03
CA ASN A 111 14.63 8.80 -13.62
C ASN A 111 15.06 7.45 -13.05
N GLN A 112 15.90 7.47 -12.03
CA GLN A 112 16.21 6.35 -11.18
C GLN A 112 15.43 6.52 -9.89
N ILE A 113 14.52 5.62 -9.58
CA ILE A 113 13.60 5.73 -8.46
C ILE A 113 13.78 4.52 -7.55
N LEU A 114 13.82 4.74 -6.24
CA LEU A 114 13.90 3.69 -5.22
C LEU A 114 12.66 3.74 -4.33
N ASP A 115 11.98 2.61 -4.19
CA ASP A 115 10.87 2.38 -3.26
C ASP A 115 11.34 1.46 -2.13
N LEU A 116 11.41 2.00 -0.91
CA LEU A 116 11.87 1.28 0.28
C LEU A 116 10.68 0.73 1.06
N GLY A 117 10.72 -0.57 1.41
CA GLY A 117 9.59 -1.25 2.02
C GLY A 117 8.43 -1.42 1.02
N THR A 118 8.75 -1.93 -0.17
CA THR A 118 7.83 -1.93 -1.33
C THR A 118 6.56 -2.77 -1.14
N GLY A 119 6.56 -3.72 -0.20
CA GLY A 119 5.41 -4.56 0.11
C GLY A 119 4.88 -5.31 -1.11
N THR A 120 3.64 -5.00 -1.51
CA THR A 120 3.01 -5.55 -2.73
C THR A 120 3.62 -5.03 -4.03
N GLY A 121 4.54 -4.07 -3.97
CA GLY A 121 5.05 -3.31 -5.11
C GLY A 121 4.16 -2.14 -5.53
N ALA A 122 3.17 -1.76 -4.73
CA ALA A 122 2.12 -0.80 -5.12
C ALA A 122 2.69 0.54 -5.62
N ILE A 123 3.54 1.20 -4.83
CA ILE A 123 4.14 2.50 -5.19
C ILE A 123 5.07 2.33 -6.40
N ALA A 124 5.97 1.33 -6.35
CA ALA A 124 6.94 1.08 -7.42
C ALA A 124 6.26 0.78 -8.76
N LEU A 125 5.20 -0.04 -8.76
CA LEU A 125 4.45 -0.41 -9.96
C LEU A 125 3.63 0.76 -10.50
N ALA A 126 3.00 1.55 -9.62
CA ALA A 126 2.29 2.77 -10.02
C ALA A 126 3.22 3.75 -10.73
N LEU A 127 4.40 4.04 -10.16
CA LEU A 127 5.39 4.93 -10.77
C LEU A 127 5.95 4.36 -12.08
N ALA A 128 6.23 3.05 -12.12
CA ALA A 128 6.75 2.41 -13.31
C ALA A 128 5.72 2.40 -14.47
N SER A 129 4.43 2.30 -14.17
CA SER A 129 3.37 2.35 -15.18
C SER A 129 3.21 3.75 -15.81
N GLU A 130 3.34 4.80 -15.00
CA GLU A 130 3.26 6.19 -15.46
C GLU A 130 4.55 6.67 -16.17
N MET A 131 5.70 6.20 -15.69
CA MET A 131 7.02 6.66 -16.14
C MET A 131 7.79 5.58 -16.88
N GLN A 132 7.31 5.15 -18.04
CA GLN A 132 7.82 4.00 -18.78
C GLN A 132 9.31 4.06 -19.16
N GLN A 133 9.91 5.25 -19.26
CA GLN A 133 11.34 5.41 -19.55
C GLN A 133 12.23 5.46 -18.31
N SER A 134 11.64 5.58 -17.13
CA SER A 134 12.33 5.54 -15.84
C SER A 134 12.61 4.12 -15.40
N GLN A 135 13.60 3.94 -14.53
CA GLN A 135 13.91 2.66 -13.89
C GLN A 135 13.53 2.74 -12.42
N VAL A 136 12.73 1.79 -11.96
CA VAL A 136 12.28 1.71 -10.58
C VAL A 136 12.91 0.48 -9.92
N ILE A 137 13.39 0.65 -8.69
CA ILE A 137 13.82 -0.46 -7.83
C ILE A 137 12.93 -0.43 -6.60
N GLY A 138 12.23 -1.53 -6.34
CA GLY A 138 11.53 -1.76 -5.08
C GLY A 138 12.33 -2.71 -4.20
N VAL A 139 12.47 -2.39 -2.92
CA VAL A 139 13.15 -3.27 -1.97
C VAL A 139 12.25 -3.57 -0.79
N ASP A 140 12.36 -4.79 -0.26
CA ASP A 140 11.68 -5.20 0.96
C ASP A 140 12.56 -6.16 1.76
N PHE A 141 12.45 -6.12 3.07
CA PHE A 141 13.14 -7.03 3.97
C PHE A 141 12.56 -8.46 3.88
N ASN A 142 11.23 -8.55 3.72
CA ASN A 142 10.51 -9.81 3.66
C ASN A 142 10.60 -10.45 2.25
N PRO A 143 11.21 -11.64 2.11
CA PRO A 143 11.30 -12.32 0.82
C PRO A 143 9.94 -12.65 0.20
N ASP A 144 8.89 -12.88 1.02
CA ASP A 144 7.54 -13.16 0.53
C ASP A 144 6.89 -11.90 -0.05
N ALA A 145 7.20 -10.71 0.49
CA ALA A 145 6.79 -9.44 -0.08
C ALA A 145 7.45 -9.21 -1.44
N VAL A 146 8.76 -9.46 -1.55
CA VAL A 146 9.49 -9.38 -2.82
C VAL A 146 8.89 -10.33 -3.88
N ALA A 147 8.61 -11.57 -3.50
CA ALA A 147 7.99 -12.55 -4.40
C ALA A 147 6.59 -12.12 -4.84
N LEU A 148 5.80 -11.53 -3.94
CA LEU A 148 4.47 -10.98 -4.24
C LEU A 148 4.56 -9.79 -5.21
N ALA A 149 5.48 -8.85 -4.97
CA ALA A 149 5.72 -7.71 -5.85
C ALA A 149 6.14 -8.15 -7.26
N GLN A 150 7.00 -9.17 -7.38
CA GLN A 150 7.38 -9.77 -8.66
C GLN A 150 6.19 -10.43 -9.38
N ARG A 151 5.30 -11.10 -8.66
CA ARG A 151 4.06 -11.64 -9.24
C ARG A 151 3.15 -10.53 -9.76
N ASN A 152 3.03 -9.42 -9.02
CA ASN A 152 2.27 -8.25 -9.46
C ASN A 152 2.89 -7.60 -10.69
N GLN A 153 4.21 -7.48 -10.74
CA GLN A 153 4.95 -7.03 -11.92
C GLN A 153 4.63 -7.87 -13.16
N GLN A 154 4.68 -9.19 -13.02
CA GLN A 154 4.36 -10.12 -14.10
C GLN A 154 2.91 -10.00 -14.56
N ARG A 155 1.96 -9.96 -13.62
CA ARG A 155 0.53 -9.78 -13.90
C ARG A 155 0.25 -8.53 -14.72
N LEU A 156 0.92 -7.42 -14.37
CA LEU A 156 0.74 -6.11 -15.00
C LEU A 156 1.61 -5.90 -16.25
N ASN A 157 2.50 -6.85 -16.54
CA ASN A 157 3.46 -6.78 -17.66
C ASN A 157 4.30 -5.48 -17.64
N ILE A 158 4.75 -5.04 -16.46
CA ILE A 158 5.58 -3.84 -16.26
C ILE A 158 7.05 -4.26 -16.26
N SER A 159 7.85 -3.79 -17.22
CA SER A 159 9.23 -4.26 -17.41
C SER A 159 10.32 -3.36 -16.84
N ASN A 160 10.00 -2.10 -16.52
CA ASN A 160 10.95 -1.08 -16.05
C ASN A 160 11.04 -0.98 -14.52
N VAL A 161 10.69 -2.05 -13.81
CA VAL A 161 10.82 -2.17 -12.36
C VAL A 161 11.58 -3.45 -12.01
N LYS A 162 12.33 -3.44 -10.89
CA LYS A 162 12.98 -4.62 -10.30
C LYS A 162 12.70 -4.67 -8.81
N PHE A 163 12.51 -5.87 -8.27
CA PHE A 163 12.31 -6.08 -6.84
C PHE A 163 13.47 -6.90 -6.26
N ILE A 164 14.04 -6.42 -5.14
CA ILE A 164 15.24 -6.95 -4.51
C ILE A 164 14.98 -7.13 -3.01
N GLN A 165 15.39 -8.26 -2.45
CA GLN A 165 15.36 -8.42 -0.99
C GLN A 165 16.48 -7.58 -0.36
N SER A 166 16.11 -6.65 0.53
CA SER A 166 17.07 -5.79 1.22
C SER A 166 16.49 -5.29 2.55
N ASN A 167 17.31 -5.26 3.58
CA ASN A 167 16.99 -4.48 4.78
C ASN A 167 17.39 -3.03 4.52
N TRP A 168 16.39 -2.23 4.15
CA TRP A 168 16.54 -0.86 3.65
C TRP A 168 17.59 -0.82 2.53
N PHE A 169 18.72 -0.20 2.75
CA PHE A 169 19.78 0.02 1.76
C PHE A 169 20.84 -1.10 1.70
N SER A 170 20.79 -2.10 2.60
CA SER A 170 21.91 -3.01 2.85
C SER A 170 22.36 -3.87 1.67
N SER A 171 21.45 -4.21 0.75
CA SER A 171 21.74 -5.01 -0.45
C SER A 171 21.90 -4.17 -1.72
N LEU A 172 21.79 -2.83 -1.60
CA LEU A 172 21.97 -1.94 -2.75
C LEU A 172 23.45 -1.66 -2.97
N SER A 173 23.90 -1.80 -4.23
CA SER A 173 25.17 -1.20 -4.66
C SER A 173 25.10 0.32 -4.53
N ILE A 174 26.25 1.00 -4.41
CA ILE A 174 26.29 2.47 -4.39
C ILE A 174 25.80 2.98 -5.76
N GLN A 175 24.53 3.26 -5.83
CA GLN A 175 23.81 3.81 -6.98
C GLN A 175 23.06 5.02 -6.49
N GLN A 176 23.00 6.08 -7.31
CA GLN A 176 22.31 7.31 -6.95
C GLN A 176 20.96 7.42 -7.64
N PHE A 177 19.96 7.85 -6.87
CA PHE A 177 18.57 7.97 -7.30
C PHE A 177 18.14 9.43 -7.41
N ASP A 178 17.29 9.70 -8.38
CA ASP A 178 16.60 10.98 -8.52
C ASP A 178 15.54 11.16 -7.44
N MET A 179 14.95 10.02 -6.99
CA MET A 179 13.96 10.01 -5.95
C MET A 179 14.03 8.71 -5.13
N ILE A 180 13.89 8.85 -3.82
CA ILE A 180 13.67 7.75 -2.88
C ILE A 180 12.32 7.97 -2.23
N ILE A 181 11.50 6.92 -2.19
CA ILE A 181 10.14 6.93 -1.64
C ILE A 181 10.01 5.80 -0.65
N SER A 182 9.22 6.01 0.40
CA SER A 182 8.86 4.95 1.33
C SER A 182 7.53 5.23 2.01
N ASN A 183 6.77 4.17 2.21
CA ASN A 183 5.74 4.07 3.24
C ASN A 183 6.24 3.08 4.31
N PRO A 184 7.11 3.51 5.22
CA PRO A 184 7.72 2.63 6.22
C PRO A 184 6.74 2.36 7.36
N PRO A 185 7.01 1.38 8.24
CA PRO A 185 6.31 1.27 9.51
C PRO A 185 6.44 2.56 10.31
N TYR A 186 5.32 3.04 10.88
CA TYR A 186 5.29 4.30 11.63
C TYR A 186 4.33 4.29 12.82
N ILE A 187 3.76 3.13 13.17
CA ILE A 187 2.85 2.99 14.32
C ILE A 187 3.67 2.64 15.56
N ASP A 188 3.39 3.32 16.68
CA ASP A 188 4.00 2.97 17.98
C ASP A 188 3.56 1.56 18.40
N GLU A 189 4.49 0.80 19.02
CA GLU A 189 4.21 -0.56 19.47
C GLU A 189 3.10 -0.67 20.52
N ASN A 190 2.79 0.43 21.23
CA ASN A 190 1.76 0.51 22.25
C ASN A 190 0.44 1.09 21.71
N ASP A 191 0.33 1.36 20.43
CA ASP A 191 -0.89 1.93 19.84
C ASP A 191 -2.04 0.90 19.86
N MET A 192 -3.15 1.28 20.49
CA MET A 192 -4.34 0.41 20.63
C MET A 192 -4.95 0.01 19.28
N HIS A 193 -4.80 0.84 18.24
CA HIS A 193 -5.33 0.55 16.90
C HIS A 193 -4.72 -0.71 16.26
N LEU A 194 -3.55 -1.18 16.72
CA LEU A 194 -2.94 -2.43 16.25
C LEU A 194 -3.82 -3.68 16.51
N SER A 195 -4.70 -3.61 17.51
CA SER A 195 -5.61 -4.69 17.88
C SER A 195 -7.02 -4.56 17.26
N GLU A 196 -7.27 -3.52 16.47
CA GLU A 196 -8.59 -3.18 15.95
C GLU A 196 -8.73 -3.43 14.44
N GLY A 197 -9.95 -3.65 13.99
CA GLY A 197 -10.31 -3.73 12.59
C GLY A 197 -9.48 -4.71 11.76
N ASP A 198 -9.20 -4.33 10.54
CA ASP A 198 -8.42 -5.12 9.57
C ASP A 198 -6.92 -5.14 9.90
N VAL A 199 -6.39 -4.10 10.59
CA VAL A 199 -4.97 -3.94 10.93
C VAL A 199 -4.41 -5.11 11.73
N ARG A 200 -5.21 -5.71 12.62
CA ARG A 200 -4.81 -6.89 13.45
C ARG A 200 -4.44 -8.14 12.64
N PHE A 201 -4.79 -8.20 11.36
CA PHE A 201 -4.44 -9.29 10.45
C PHE A 201 -3.19 -9.02 9.61
N GLU A 202 -2.71 -7.80 9.64
CA GLU A 202 -1.55 -7.37 8.85
C GLU A 202 -0.24 -7.63 9.61
N PRO A 203 0.88 -7.83 8.92
CA PRO A 203 2.13 -8.16 9.60
C PRO A 203 2.64 -6.98 10.42
N LEU A 204 2.91 -7.19 11.71
CA LEU A 204 3.42 -6.15 12.60
C LEU A 204 4.71 -5.49 12.08
N THR A 205 5.52 -6.23 11.34
CA THR A 205 6.75 -5.71 10.72
C THR A 205 6.50 -4.67 9.63
N ALA A 206 5.28 -4.59 9.09
CA ALA A 206 4.88 -3.56 8.14
C ALA A 206 4.14 -2.38 8.80
N LEU A 207 3.87 -2.46 10.10
CA LEU A 207 3.07 -1.49 10.84
C LEU A 207 3.88 -0.76 11.90
N VAL A 208 4.67 -1.50 12.69
CA VAL A 208 5.24 -1.03 13.95
C VAL A 208 6.68 -0.61 13.81
N ALA A 209 6.99 0.59 14.29
CA ALA A 209 8.35 1.08 14.47
C ALA A 209 8.57 1.54 15.91
N LYS A 210 9.84 1.43 16.38
CA LYS A 210 10.27 1.94 17.69
C LYS A 210 10.29 3.48 17.72
N ASP A 211 10.61 4.03 18.90
CA ASP A 211 10.77 5.46 19.11
C ASP A 211 9.51 6.25 18.69
N GLU A 212 8.36 5.85 19.25
CA GLU A 212 7.05 6.45 18.94
C GLU A 212 6.71 6.38 17.43
N GLY A 213 7.15 5.29 16.77
CA GLY A 213 6.95 5.10 15.33
C GLY A 213 7.95 5.86 14.43
N LEU A 214 8.98 6.52 14.98
CA LEU A 214 9.89 7.35 14.22
C LEU A 214 11.21 6.68 13.83
N ALA A 215 11.52 5.50 14.38
CA ALA A 215 12.84 4.87 14.20
C ALA A 215 13.18 4.61 12.72
N ASP A 216 12.26 4.03 11.95
CA ASP A 216 12.49 3.73 10.54
C ASP A 216 12.53 5.00 9.69
N LEU A 217 11.66 5.96 9.96
CA LEU A 217 11.65 7.28 9.33
C LEU A 217 13.01 8.00 9.51
N MET A 218 13.51 8.03 10.73
CA MET A 218 14.82 8.63 11.06
C MET A 218 15.96 7.89 10.35
N HIS A 219 15.95 6.57 10.35
CA HIS A 219 16.95 5.75 9.65
C HIS A 219 16.97 6.07 8.15
N ILE A 220 15.80 6.07 7.51
CA ILE A 220 15.67 6.34 6.07
C ILE A 220 16.15 7.76 5.76
N ILE A 221 15.72 8.79 6.49
CA ILE A 221 16.14 10.19 6.28
C ILE A 221 17.66 10.33 6.36
N LYS A 222 18.28 9.70 7.37
CA LYS A 222 19.72 9.74 7.57
C LYS A 222 20.50 9.07 6.46
N GLU A 223 20.10 7.87 6.06
CA GLU A 223 20.87 7.04 5.14
C GLU A 223 20.63 7.40 3.66
N SER A 224 19.44 7.91 3.31
CA SER A 224 19.06 8.28 1.93
C SER A 224 20.04 9.25 1.28
N LYS A 225 20.71 10.11 2.07
CA LYS A 225 21.69 11.07 1.57
C LYS A 225 22.84 10.45 0.78
N LYS A 226 23.19 9.20 1.10
CA LYS A 226 24.26 8.46 0.43
C LYS A 226 23.84 7.95 -0.95
N TYR A 227 22.53 7.86 -1.17
CA TYR A 227 21.91 7.27 -2.35
C TYR A 227 21.14 8.27 -3.21
N LEU A 228 20.93 9.48 -2.73
CA LEU A 228 20.30 10.55 -3.51
C LEU A 228 21.33 11.27 -4.37
N LYS A 229 20.96 11.56 -5.61
CA LYS A 229 21.67 12.52 -6.44
C LYS A 229 21.57 13.93 -5.83
N ASN A 230 22.46 14.83 -6.27
CA ASN A 230 22.27 16.24 -6.00
C ASN A 230 20.92 16.70 -6.56
N GLN A 231 20.14 17.43 -5.79
CA GLN A 231 18.75 17.83 -6.04
C GLN A 231 17.75 16.65 -6.08
N GLY A 232 18.13 15.45 -5.66
CA GLY A 232 17.23 14.32 -5.51
C GLY A 232 16.23 14.50 -4.37
N TRP A 233 15.08 13.85 -4.49
CA TRP A 233 13.97 13.98 -3.53
C TRP A 233 13.84 12.74 -2.63
N LEU A 234 13.54 12.98 -1.36
CA LEU A 234 13.07 11.95 -0.43
C LEU A 234 11.60 12.21 -0.09
N LEU A 235 10.73 11.24 -0.26
CA LEU A 235 9.31 11.29 0.08
C LEU A 235 8.99 10.18 1.08
N LEU A 236 8.35 10.53 2.20
CA LEU A 236 8.00 9.58 3.26
C LEU A 236 6.54 9.74 3.67
N GLU A 237 5.80 8.64 3.67
CA GLU A 237 4.51 8.56 4.35
C GLU A 237 4.75 8.41 5.86
N HIS A 238 3.88 8.99 6.68
CA HIS A 238 3.94 8.94 8.14
C HIS A 238 2.54 9.07 8.75
N GLY A 239 2.43 8.82 10.04
CA GLY A 239 1.21 9.05 10.80
C GLY A 239 0.81 10.54 10.80
N TRP A 240 -0.49 10.81 10.78
CA TRP A 240 -1.04 12.17 10.65
C TRP A 240 -0.61 13.13 11.78
N THR A 241 -0.17 12.63 12.92
CA THR A 241 0.36 13.41 14.05
C THR A 241 1.87 13.60 13.99
N GLN A 242 2.59 12.91 13.11
CA GLN A 242 4.05 12.86 13.10
C GLN A 242 4.68 13.93 12.19
N GLY A 243 3.90 14.68 11.41
CA GLY A 243 4.42 15.59 10.38
C GLY A 243 5.43 16.61 10.89
N LEU A 244 5.22 17.19 12.08
CA LEU A 244 6.19 18.14 12.67
C LEU A 244 7.52 17.44 12.98
N ALA A 245 7.49 16.29 13.64
CA ALA A 245 8.69 15.54 14.00
C ALA A 245 9.48 15.12 12.75
N VAL A 246 8.79 14.66 11.71
CA VAL A 246 9.42 14.27 10.44
C VAL A 246 10.06 15.46 9.73
N ARG A 247 9.38 16.62 9.68
CA ARG A 247 9.98 17.85 9.13
C ARG A 247 11.26 18.26 9.89
N ASP A 248 11.26 18.13 11.22
CA ASP A 248 12.43 18.46 12.01
C ASP A 248 13.58 17.47 11.79
N LEU A 249 13.28 16.18 11.58
CA LEU A 249 14.28 15.20 11.16
C LEU A 249 14.90 15.58 9.80
N PHE A 250 14.10 15.97 8.81
CA PHE A 250 14.60 16.44 7.52
C PHE A 250 15.54 17.64 7.67
N LYS A 251 15.15 18.64 8.49
CA LYS A 251 15.98 19.84 8.74
C LYS A 251 17.32 19.50 9.38
N VAL A 252 17.31 18.70 10.45
CA VAL A 252 18.53 18.29 11.17
C VAL A 252 19.49 17.54 10.25
N HIS A 253 18.95 16.77 9.29
CA HIS A 253 19.77 16.03 8.34
C HIS A 253 20.16 16.84 7.08
N GLY A 254 19.83 18.13 7.01
CA GLY A 254 20.31 19.05 5.97
C GLY A 254 19.53 19.02 4.66
N TYR A 255 18.31 18.48 4.67
CA TYR A 255 17.43 18.60 3.52
C TYR A 255 16.87 20.02 3.38
N THR A 256 16.56 20.39 2.18
CA THR A 256 15.96 21.68 1.80
C THR A 256 14.59 21.48 1.17
N LYS A 257 13.85 22.54 0.87
CA LYS A 257 12.51 22.51 0.29
C LYS A 257 11.59 21.50 1.01
N ILE A 258 11.65 21.53 2.35
CA ILE A 258 10.89 20.60 3.19
C ILE A 258 9.43 21.02 3.17
N GLU A 259 8.57 20.08 2.82
CA GLU A 259 7.12 20.25 2.76
C GLU A 259 6.41 19.06 3.42
N THR A 260 5.18 19.27 3.88
CA THR A 260 4.26 18.19 4.25
C THR A 260 2.96 18.36 3.48
N CYS A 261 2.55 17.30 2.79
CA CYS A 261 1.33 17.22 2.00
C CYS A 261 0.24 16.47 2.76
N LEU A 262 -1.00 16.86 2.47
CA LEU A 262 -2.17 16.24 3.07
C LEU A 262 -2.62 15.04 2.25
N ASP A 263 -3.24 14.07 2.92
CA ASP A 263 -3.98 12.98 2.28
C ASP A 263 -5.37 13.45 1.81
N TYR A 264 -6.13 12.55 1.17
CA TYR A 264 -7.49 12.86 0.68
C TYR A 264 -8.47 13.20 1.81
N GLY A 265 -8.17 12.81 3.05
CA GLY A 265 -8.92 13.18 4.25
C GLY A 265 -8.53 14.53 4.85
N GLY A 266 -7.56 15.25 4.25
CA GLY A 266 -7.07 16.56 4.73
C GLY A 266 -6.14 16.47 5.94
N ARG A 267 -5.49 15.32 6.19
CA ARG A 267 -4.56 15.09 7.29
C ARG A 267 -3.13 15.08 6.77
N GLU A 268 -2.16 15.61 7.55
CA GLU A 268 -0.75 15.49 7.23
C GLU A 268 -0.38 14.01 7.03
N ARG A 269 0.21 13.67 5.87
CA ARG A 269 0.50 12.28 5.53
C ARG A 269 1.86 12.06 4.91
N ILE A 270 2.34 12.98 4.09
CA ILE A 270 3.57 12.81 3.32
C ILE A 270 4.48 13.98 3.62
N SER A 271 5.64 13.72 4.20
CA SER A 271 6.71 14.72 4.30
C SER A 271 7.79 14.43 3.27
N LEU A 272 8.34 15.48 2.70
CA LEU A 272 9.33 15.40 1.65
C LEU A 272 10.41 16.48 1.81
N GLY A 273 11.57 16.22 1.22
CA GLY A 273 12.67 17.15 1.19
C GLY A 273 13.63 16.86 0.04
N GLN A 274 14.34 17.91 -0.40
CA GLN A 274 15.33 17.82 -1.48
C GLN A 274 16.74 17.79 -0.87
N TRP A 275 17.55 16.84 -1.34
CA TRP A 275 18.96 16.73 -0.99
C TRP A 275 19.83 17.58 -1.93
N ASN A 276 20.72 18.40 -1.39
CA ASN A 276 21.59 19.29 -2.17
C ASN A 276 23.08 18.96 -2.01
N GLY A 277 23.43 17.68 -1.95
CA GLY A 277 24.79 17.21 -2.07
C GLY A 277 25.65 17.39 -0.83
#